data_ed87e397c653bae3bf43d859230aa1d5
#
_entry.id   ed87e397c653bae3bf43d859230aa1d5
#
_cell.length_a   1.000
_cell.length_b   1.000
_cell.length_c   1.000
_cell.angle_alpha   90.00
_cell.angle_beta   90.00
_cell.angle_gamma   90.00
#
_symmetry.space_group_name_H-M   'P 1'
#
loop_
_entity.id
_entity.type
_entity.pdbx_description
1 polymer ?
#
loop_
_entity_poly.entity_id
_entity_poly.type
_entity_poly.pdbx_seq_one_letter_code
_entity_poly.pdbx_strand_id
1 'polypeptide(L)'
;VEILGATNPGAIQLNCEQNSHGIILQGPAHSASQSYTIKFPTGNITAGTFLKVDSVSGSGTTGVGTLTFDSSPATTGKAIAMAIVFG
;
A
#
# COMPACT_ATOMS: atom_id res chain seq x y z
N VAL A 1 -18.46 3.36 4.33
CA VAL A 1 -18.00 4.32 5.33
C VAL A 1 -17.01 5.30 4.68
N GLU A 2 -17.21 6.57 4.93
CA GLU A 2 -16.32 7.62 4.45
C GLU A 2 -15.83 8.41 5.65
N ILE A 3 -14.52 8.57 5.76
CA ILE A 3 -13.93 9.34 6.84
C ILE A 3 -13.52 10.69 6.28
N LEU A 4 -14.25 11.72 6.68
CA LEU A 4 -14.09 13.06 6.15
C LEU A 4 -12.87 13.76 6.78
N GLY A 5 -12.22 14.60 5.97
CA GLY A 5 -11.18 15.49 6.46
C GLY A 5 -11.77 16.83 6.90
N ALA A 6 -10.97 17.60 7.59
CA ALA A 6 -11.28 18.98 7.94
C ALA A 6 -10.02 19.81 7.71
N THR A 7 -9.32 20.22 8.75
CA THR A 7 -8.02 20.89 8.59
C THR A 7 -6.95 19.93 8.07
N ASN A 8 -7.06 18.66 8.43
CA ASN A 8 -6.17 17.59 7.98
C ASN A 8 -6.95 16.55 7.21
N PRO A 9 -6.28 15.69 6.40
CA PRO A 9 -6.95 14.59 5.72
C PRO A 9 -7.65 13.66 6.71
N GLY A 10 -8.73 13.02 6.27
CA GLY A 10 -9.45 12.03 7.07
C GLY A 10 -8.53 10.90 7.52
N ALA A 11 -8.74 10.40 8.73
CA ALA A 11 -7.86 9.40 9.31
C ALA A 11 -8.65 8.45 10.21
N ILE A 12 -8.11 7.22 10.33
CA ILE A 12 -8.59 6.22 11.28
C ILE A 12 -7.44 5.91 12.22
N GLN A 13 -7.70 5.96 13.53
CA GLN A 13 -6.70 5.57 14.52
C GLN A 13 -7.12 4.27 15.20
N LEU A 14 -6.23 3.29 15.18
CA LEU A 14 -6.43 2.00 15.83
C LEU A 14 -5.57 1.96 17.09
N ASN A 15 -6.22 2.07 18.25
CA ASN A 15 -5.51 2.13 19.51
C ASN A 15 -5.16 0.74 20.03
N CYS A 16 -4.11 0.68 20.86
CA CYS A 16 -3.80 -0.51 21.63
C CYS A 16 -4.92 -0.78 22.66
N GLU A 17 -4.86 -1.93 23.33
CA GLU A 17 -5.91 -2.37 24.28
C GLU A 17 -6.09 -1.42 25.45
N GLN A 18 -5.10 -0.57 25.76
CA GLN A 18 -5.18 0.39 26.86
C GLN A 18 -5.39 1.83 26.37
N ASN A 19 -5.55 2.01 25.07
CA ASN A 19 -5.80 3.33 24.45
C ASN A 19 -4.70 4.37 24.70
N SER A 20 -3.48 3.92 25.01
CA SER A 20 -2.34 4.82 25.25
C SER A 20 -1.50 5.07 24.02
N HIS A 21 -1.57 4.19 23.02
CA HIS A 21 -0.83 4.28 21.75
C HIS A 21 -1.74 3.85 20.60
N GLY A 22 -1.44 4.27 19.38
CA GLY A 22 -2.25 3.88 18.24
C GLY A 22 -1.52 4.06 16.93
N ILE A 23 -2.00 3.36 15.90
CA ILE A 23 -1.53 3.48 14.52
C ILE A 23 -2.59 4.25 13.73
N ILE A 24 -2.15 5.17 12.90
CA ILE A 24 -3.05 6.03 12.13
C ILE A 24 -2.92 5.70 10.65
N LEU A 25 -4.08 5.48 10.01
CA LEU A 25 -4.19 5.40 8.55
C LEU A 25 -4.84 6.70 8.09
N GLN A 26 -4.16 7.43 7.21
CA GLN A 26 -4.59 8.77 6.82
C GLN A 26 -4.60 8.94 5.31
N GLY A 27 -5.55 9.71 4.82
CA GLY A 27 -5.64 10.04 3.41
C GLY A 27 -4.51 10.97 2.96
N PRO A 28 -4.34 11.16 1.64
CA PRO A 28 -3.28 12.02 1.12
C PRO A 28 -3.60 13.51 1.31
N ALA A 29 -2.57 14.34 1.18
CA ALA A 29 -2.75 15.79 1.24
C ALA A 29 -3.62 16.28 0.06
N HIS A 30 -4.38 17.33 0.28
CA HIS A 30 -5.23 17.90 -0.77
C HIS A 30 -4.41 18.29 -2.01
N SER A 31 -3.22 18.83 -1.81
CA SER A 31 -2.37 19.28 -2.91
C SER A 31 -1.89 18.14 -3.82
N ALA A 32 -1.95 16.91 -3.37
CA ALA A 32 -1.59 15.75 -4.19
C ALA A 32 -2.67 15.41 -5.22
N SER A 33 -3.92 15.82 -4.99
CA SER A 33 -5.05 15.61 -5.90
C SER A 33 -5.28 14.15 -6.26
N GLN A 34 -5.03 13.22 -5.33
CA GLN A 34 -5.14 11.78 -5.58
C GLN A 34 -6.47 11.22 -5.09
N SER A 35 -7.01 10.29 -5.86
CA SER A 35 -8.25 9.57 -5.51
C SER A 35 -8.14 8.09 -5.88
N TYR A 36 -6.97 7.50 -5.68
CA TYR A 36 -6.75 6.09 -6.02
C TYR A 36 -7.47 5.16 -5.05
N THR A 37 -7.67 3.93 -5.50
CA THR A 37 -8.30 2.87 -4.70
C THR A 37 -7.27 1.77 -4.43
N ILE A 38 -7.28 1.23 -3.23
CA ILE A 38 -6.46 0.09 -2.87
C ILE A 38 -7.39 -1.07 -2.54
N LYS A 39 -7.23 -2.19 -3.28
CA LYS A 39 -7.98 -3.42 -3.03
C LYS A 39 -7.08 -4.45 -2.37
N PHE A 40 -7.54 -5.02 -1.28
CA PHE A 40 -6.77 -6.06 -0.59
C PHE A 40 -6.68 -7.33 -1.43
N PRO A 41 -5.64 -8.16 -1.18
CA PRO A 41 -5.47 -9.42 -1.93
C PRO A 41 -6.64 -10.37 -1.78
N THR A 42 -6.89 -11.17 -2.83
CA THR A 42 -7.90 -12.21 -2.78
C THR A 42 -7.37 -13.51 -2.14
N GLY A 43 -6.06 -13.66 -2.07
CA GLY A 43 -5.42 -14.80 -1.41
C GLY A 43 -5.28 -14.58 0.08
N ASN A 44 -5.02 -15.64 0.80
CA ASN A 44 -4.83 -15.56 2.25
C ASN A 44 -3.45 -15.00 2.57
N ILE A 45 -3.35 -14.38 3.72
CA ILE A 45 -2.08 -13.84 4.23
C ILE A 45 -1.13 -14.99 4.56
N THR A 46 0.14 -14.82 4.22
CA THR A 46 1.16 -15.86 4.37
C THR A 46 2.43 -15.25 4.94
N ALA A 47 3.05 -15.92 5.89
CA ALA A 47 4.30 -15.46 6.46
C ALA A 47 5.41 -15.41 5.39
N GLY A 48 6.30 -14.46 5.52
CA GLY A 48 7.44 -14.32 4.59
C GLY A 48 7.10 -13.63 3.28
N THR A 49 5.91 -13.05 3.16
CA THR A 49 5.48 -12.35 1.95
C THR A 49 5.44 -10.85 2.17
N PHE A 50 5.43 -10.13 1.07
CA PHE A 50 5.28 -8.67 1.03
C PHE A 50 3.94 -8.32 0.43
N LEU A 51 3.34 -7.26 0.92
CA LEU A 51 2.13 -6.68 0.33
C LEU A 51 2.58 -5.73 -0.78
N LYS A 52 2.21 -6.02 -2.03
CA LYS A 52 2.60 -5.19 -3.16
C LYS A 52 1.44 -4.93 -4.10
N VAL A 53 1.55 -3.89 -4.91
CA VAL A 53 0.57 -3.63 -5.97
C VAL A 53 0.85 -4.56 -7.13
N ASP A 54 -0.07 -5.49 -7.39
CA ASP A 54 0.07 -6.48 -8.44
C ASP A 54 -0.34 -5.94 -9.80
N SER A 55 -1.45 -5.22 -9.83
CA SER A 55 -1.97 -4.65 -11.08
C SER A 55 -2.72 -3.36 -10.79
N VAL A 56 -2.80 -2.51 -11.79
CA VAL A 56 -3.51 -1.23 -11.70
C VAL A 56 -4.43 -1.10 -12.90
N SER A 57 -5.70 -0.78 -12.65
CA SER A 57 -6.63 -0.35 -13.69
C SER A 57 -6.87 1.15 -13.55
N GLY A 58 -7.14 1.81 -14.67
CA GLY A 58 -7.23 3.26 -14.68
C GLY A 58 -5.84 3.91 -14.65
N SER A 59 -5.83 5.22 -14.57
CA SER A 59 -4.58 5.99 -14.64
C SER A 59 -4.76 7.37 -14.02
N GLY A 60 -3.68 8.12 -14.00
CA GLY A 60 -3.71 9.48 -13.47
C GLY A 60 -3.90 9.48 -11.96
N THR A 61 -4.96 10.15 -11.50
CA THR A 61 -5.22 10.31 -10.06
C THR A 61 -6.26 9.33 -9.52
N THR A 62 -6.84 8.48 -10.37
CA THR A 62 -7.96 7.59 -10.00
C THR A 62 -7.66 6.11 -10.25
N GLY A 63 -6.38 5.74 -10.27
CA GLY A 63 -6.01 4.34 -10.47
C GLY A 63 -6.58 3.44 -9.39
N VAL A 64 -6.89 2.20 -9.77
CA VAL A 64 -7.34 1.16 -8.83
C VAL A 64 -6.24 0.11 -8.74
N GLY A 65 -5.55 0.06 -7.62
CA GLY A 65 -4.48 -0.89 -7.39
C GLY A 65 -4.98 -2.13 -6.68
N THR A 66 -4.72 -3.31 -7.27
CA THR A 66 -5.02 -4.58 -6.63
C THR A 66 -3.75 -5.10 -5.99
N LEU A 67 -3.81 -5.36 -4.70
CA LEU A 67 -2.66 -5.85 -3.95
C LEU A 67 -2.57 -7.37 -4.01
N THR A 68 -1.38 -7.88 -3.78
CA THR A 68 -1.13 -9.31 -3.64
C THR A 68 -0.05 -9.53 -2.59
N PHE A 69 -0.04 -10.73 -2.00
CA PHE A 69 1.05 -11.16 -1.14
C PHE A 69 2.06 -11.90 -2.01
N ASP A 70 3.29 -11.41 -2.04
CA ASP A 70 4.32 -11.96 -2.91
C ASP A 70 5.60 -12.20 -2.11
N SER A 71 6.23 -13.35 -2.33
CA SER A 71 7.50 -13.69 -1.68
C SER A 71 8.72 -13.21 -2.49
N SER A 72 8.49 -12.77 -3.73
CA SER A 72 9.58 -12.33 -4.60
C SER A 72 9.85 -10.84 -4.45
N PRO A 73 11.06 -10.42 -4.07
CA PRO A 73 11.38 -9.00 -3.99
C PRO A 73 11.22 -8.33 -5.35
N ALA A 74 10.76 -7.06 -5.35
CA ALA A 74 10.58 -6.29 -6.58
C ALA A 74 11.87 -6.09 -7.35
N THR A 75 13.02 -6.22 -6.69
CA THR A 75 14.35 -6.03 -7.27
C THR A 75 15.00 -7.32 -7.74
N THR A 76 14.28 -8.44 -7.79
CA THR A 76 14.83 -9.72 -8.18
C THR A 76 15.50 -9.68 -9.55
N GLY A 77 14.85 -9.08 -10.54
CA GLY A 77 15.43 -8.94 -11.88
C GLY A 77 16.72 -8.14 -11.87
N LYS A 78 16.75 -7.07 -11.12
CA LYS A 78 17.94 -6.24 -10.98
C LYS A 78 19.07 -6.99 -10.28
N ALA A 79 18.78 -7.75 -9.24
CA ALA A 79 19.76 -8.56 -8.54
C ALA A 79 20.37 -9.61 -9.45
N ILE A 80 19.54 -10.27 -10.26
CA ILE A 80 20.03 -11.27 -11.23
C ILE A 80 20.92 -10.60 -12.27
N ALA A 81 20.52 -9.46 -12.82
CA ALA A 81 21.31 -8.73 -13.79
C ALA A 81 22.66 -8.31 -13.23
N MET A 82 22.71 -7.85 -12.00
CA MET A 82 23.94 -7.48 -11.34
C MET A 82 24.84 -8.69 -11.10
N ALA A 83 24.28 -9.84 -10.72
CA ALA A 83 25.02 -11.06 -10.55
C ALA A 83 25.67 -11.52 -11.86
N ILE A 84 24.98 -11.40 -12.96
CA ILE A 84 25.53 -11.72 -14.29
C ILE A 84 26.70 -10.81 -14.64
N VAL A 85 26.59 -9.51 -14.32
CA VAL A 85 27.63 -8.54 -14.63
C VAL A 85 28.87 -8.75 -13.78
N PHE A 86 28.72 -9.10 -12.51
CA PHE A 86 29.83 -9.19 -11.57
C PHE A 86 30.21 -10.62 -11.22
N GLY A 87 29.37 -11.56 -11.55
CA GLY A 87 29.60 -12.94 -11.26
C GLY A 87 30.10 -13.69 -12.49
#